data_aea05ced52226e522e3ec234c1cc4ded
#
_entry.id   aea05ced52226e522e3ec234c1cc4ded
#
_cell.length_a   1.000
_cell.length_b   1.000
_cell.length_c   1.000
_cell.angle_alpha   90.00
_cell.angle_beta   90.00
_cell.angle_gamma   90.00
#
_symmetry.space_group_name_H-M   'P 1'
#
loop_
_entity.id
_entity.type
_entity.pdbx_description
1 polymer ?
#
loop_
_entity_poly.entity_id
_entity_poly.type
_entity_poly.pdbx_seq_one_letter_code
_entity_poly.pdbx_strand_id
1 'polypeptide(L)'
;MKENWKGLTLPELFELLEPVPVPQPVSMAPQTAGWILLGLLLLAIVLASVWMAIRHRRKNAYRKQALRELETFSNDAARIAEIVRRTALTAYPRTEVASLHGADWLAFLDRSYNGSGFSAGPGRQIAHAPYKQQDTSSDLYDVARTWISTHQANLS
;
A
#
# COMPACT_ATOMS: atom_id res chain seq x y z
N MET A 1 -2.10 51.61 -59.96
CA MET A 1 -2.62 51.96 -58.63
C MET A 1 -1.72 52.94 -57.85
N LYS A 2 -1.11 53.93 -58.48
CA LYS A 2 -0.19 54.88 -57.79
C LYS A 2 -0.57 56.34 -57.95
N GLU A 3 -1.71 56.67 -58.50
CA GLU A 3 -2.04 58.05 -58.87
C GLU A 3 -3.03 58.78 -57.97
N ASN A 4 -3.72 58.09 -57.04
CA ASN A 4 -4.75 58.70 -56.17
C ASN A 4 -4.21 59.35 -54.88
N TRP A 5 -2.91 59.38 -54.70
CA TRP A 5 -2.31 59.89 -53.45
C TRP A 5 -1.72 61.30 -53.56
N LYS A 6 -1.73 61.84 -54.78
CA LYS A 6 -1.20 63.20 -55.02
C LYS A 6 -2.24 64.23 -54.61
N GLY A 7 -2.02 64.89 -53.48
CA GLY A 7 -2.84 65.97 -52.98
C GLY A 7 -3.62 65.71 -51.72
N LEU A 8 -3.53 64.51 -51.17
CA LEU A 8 -4.15 64.17 -49.86
C LEU A 8 -3.27 64.65 -48.70
N THR A 9 -3.87 65.20 -47.69
CA THR A 9 -3.23 65.56 -46.43
C THR A 9 -2.88 64.33 -45.61
N LEU A 10 -1.89 64.41 -44.70
CA LEU A 10 -1.48 63.31 -43.81
C LEU A 10 -2.68 62.64 -43.06
N PRO A 11 -3.66 63.36 -42.53
CA PRO A 11 -4.80 62.72 -41.89
C PRO A 11 -5.65 61.87 -42.85
N GLU A 12 -5.87 62.35 -44.07
CA GLU A 12 -6.64 61.61 -45.12
C GLU A 12 -5.93 60.34 -45.58
N LEU A 13 -4.61 60.33 -45.55
CA LEU A 13 -3.78 59.15 -45.83
C LEU A 13 -3.91 58.11 -44.69
N PHE A 14 -4.05 58.57 -43.45
CA PHE A 14 -4.28 57.66 -42.31
C PHE A 14 -5.66 57.02 -42.33
N GLU A 15 -6.70 57.70 -42.82
CA GLU A 15 -8.02 57.11 -42.98
C GLU A 15 -8.12 56.08 -44.11
N LEU A 16 -7.22 56.18 -45.07
CA LEU A 16 -7.08 55.17 -46.15
C LEU A 16 -6.27 53.91 -45.74
N LEU A 17 -5.64 53.95 -44.60
CA LEU A 17 -4.97 52.77 -44.05
C LEU A 17 -6.04 51.80 -43.56
N GLU A 18 -6.09 50.65 -44.18
CA GLU A 18 -6.93 49.53 -43.76
C GLU A 18 -6.63 49.22 -42.27
N PRO A 19 -7.62 49.17 -41.41
CA PRO A 19 -7.42 48.92 -39.99
C PRO A 19 -6.69 47.57 -39.81
N VAL A 20 -5.61 47.58 -39.04
CA VAL A 20 -4.84 46.33 -38.74
C VAL A 20 -5.82 45.28 -38.23
N PRO A 21 -5.92 44.11 -38.86
CA PRO A 21 -6.82 43.09 -38.39
C PRO A 21 -6.44 42.71 -36.95
N VAL A 22 -7.39 42.90 -36.03
CA VAL A 22 -7.21 42.51 -34.64
C VAL A 22 -7.04 40.99 -34.60
N PRO A 23 -5.87 40.47 -34.15
CA PRO A 23 -5.69 39.03 -34.10
C PRO A 23 -6.75 38.41 -33.19
N GLN A 24 -7.39 37.33 -33.65
CA GLN A 24 -8.38 36.63 -32.86
C GLN A 24 -7.72 36.08 -31.58
N PRO A 25 -8.41 36.14 -30.42
CA PRO A 25 -7.86 35.62 -29.18
C PRO A 25 -7.51 34.13 -29.34
N VAL A 26 -6.24 33.81 -29.11
CA VAL A 26 -5.76 32.42 -29.17
C VAL A 26 -6.33 31.67 -27.95
N SER A 27 -7.12 30.62 -28.19
CA SER A 27 -7.65 29.80 -27.12
C SER A 27 -6.49 29.11 -26.38
N MET A 28 -6.37 29.36 -25.06
CA MET A 28 -5.42 28.67 -24.18
C MET A 28 -5.86 27.24 -23.84
N ALA A 29 -7.04 26.82 -24.30
CA ALA A 29 -7.52 25.45 -24.10
C ALA A 29 -6.64 24.45 -24.88
N PRO A 30 -6.26 23.32 -24.27
CA PRO A 30 -5.46 22.30 -24.94
C PRO A 30 -6.25 21.66 -26.09
N GLN A 31 -5.85 21.93 -27.33
CA GLN A 31 -6.58 21.49 -28.53
C GLN A 31 -6.03 20.18 -29.13
N THR A 32 -4.97 19.63 -28.57
CA THR A 32 -4.31 18.42 -29.10
C THR A 32 -4.82 17.16 -28.38
N ALA A 33 -5.08 16.08 -29.11
CA ALA A 33 -5.44 14.76 -28.55
C ALA A 33 -4.41 14.23 -27.54
N GLY A 34 -3.17 14.71 -27.59
CA GLY A 34 -2.11 14.37 -26.64
C GLY A 34 -2.44 14.65 -25.18
N TRP A 35 -3.25 15.69 -24.91
CA TRP A 35 -3.67 15.99 -23.54
C TRP A 35 -4.64 14.95 -22.96
N ILE A 36 -5.43 14.33 -23.82
CA ILE A 36 -6.33 13.22 -23.43
C ILE A 36 -5.48 12.01 -23.02
N LEU A 37 -4.46 11.68 -23.81
CA LEU A 37 -3.55 10.58 -23.49
C LEU A 37 -2.78 10.85 -22.19
N LEU A 38 -2.28 12.08 -22.00
CA LEU A 38 -1.61 12.48 -20.76
C LEU A 38 -2.55 12.39 -19.57
N GLY A 39 -3.79 12.85 -19.70
CA GLY A 39 -4.81 12.75 -18.66
C GLY A 39 -5.14 11.30 -18.29
N LEU A 40 -5.29 10.42 -19.29
CA LEU A 40 -5.52 8.99 -19.07
C LEU A 40 -4.31 8.32 -18.39
N LEU A 41 -3.09 8.67 -18.78
CA LEU A 41 -1.87 8.16 -18.16
C LEU A 41 -1.78 8.57 -16.69
N LEU A 42 -2.01 9.84 -16.39
CA LEU A 42 -2.03 10.35 -15.01
C LEU A 42 -3.11 9.67 -14.18
N LEU A 43 -4.31 9.52 -14.72
CA LEU A 43 -5.41 8.81 -14.06
C LEU A 43 -5.03 7.36 -13.76
N ALA A 44 -4.43 6.65 -14.71
CA ALA A 44 -3.96 5.27 -14.53
C ALA A 44 -2.89 5.17 -13.41
N ILE A 45 -1.94 6.10 -13.37
CA ILE A 45 -0.91 6.16 -12.31
C ILE A 45 -1.56 6.40 -10.95
N VAL A 46 -2.51 7.32 -10.84
CA VAL A 46 -3.22 7.61 -9.59
C VAL A 46 -4.01 6.38 -9.13
N LEU A 47 -4.77 5.75 -10.01
CA LEU A 47 -5.54 4.54 -9.69
C LEU A 47 -4.63 3.39 -9.25
N ALA A 48 -3.52 3.17 -9.95
CA ALA A 48 -2.52 2.15 -9.57
C ALA A 48 -1.90 2.45 -8.20
N SER A 49 -1.57 3.70 -7.93
CA SER A 49 -0.99 4.14 -6.63
C SER A 49 -1.99 3.95 -5.49
N VAL A 50 -3.25 4.35 -5.68
CA VAL A 50 -4.32 4.17 -4.70
C VAL A 50 -4.57 2.68 -4.45
N TRP A 51 -4.67 1.87 -5.51
CA TRP A 51 -4.85 0.42 -5.39
C TRP A 51 -3.70 -0.23 -4.62
N MET A 52 -2.46 0.14 -4.95
CA MET A 52 -1.26 -0.35 -4.25
C MET A 52 -1.25 0.07 -2.77
N ALA A 53 -1.62 1.32 -2.47
CA ALA A 53 -1.71 1.82 -1.10
C ALA A 53 -2.79 1.09 -0.28
N ILE A 54 -3.98 0.85 -0.88
CA ILE A 54 -5.06 0.07 -0.23
C ILE A 54 -4.61 -1.36 0.02
N ARG A 55 -3.99 -2.00 -0.98
CA ARG A 55 -3.47 -3.37 -0.85
C ARG A 55 -2.42 -3.44 0.26
N HIS A 56 -1.51 -2.47 0.33
CA HIS A 56 -0.47 -2.41 1.38
C HIS A 56 -1.08 -2.16 2.76
N ARG A 57 -2.08 -1.27 2.87
CA ARG A 57 -2.80 -1.01 4.12
C ARG A 57 -3.57 -2.24 4.61
N ARG A 58 -4.24 -2.97 3.72
CA ARG A 58 -4.94 -4.23 4.06
C ARG A 58 -3.95 -5.28 4.55
N LYS A 59 -2.79 -5.43 3.90
CA LYS A 59 -1.72 -6.34 4.31
C LYS A 59 -1.17 -6.02 5.71
N ASN A 60 -1.17 -4.76 6.13
CA ASN A 60 -0.66 -4.35 7.43
C ASN A 60 -1.74 -4.22 8.51
N ALA A 61 -3.02 -4.17 8.13
CA ALA A 61 -4.13 -4.01 9.09
C ALA A 61 -4.24 -5.20 10.05
N TYR A 62 -4.12 -6.44 9.55
CA TYR A 62 -4.19 -7.64 10.38
C TYR A 62 -3.03 -7.71 11.40
N ARG A 63 -1.82 -7.27 11.00
CA ARG A 63 -0.66 -7.21 11.90
C ARG A 63 -0.91 -6.25 13.06
N LYS A 64 -1.43 -5.04 12.77
CA LYS A 64 -1.76 -4.06 13.80
C LYS A 64 -2.83 -4.57 14.75
N GLN A 65 -3.83 -5.26 14.23
CA GLN A 65 -4.86 -5.86 15.06
C GLN A 65 -4.28 -6.96 15.93
N ALA A 66 -3.51 -7.89 15.36
CA ALA A 66 -2.86 -8.97 16.11
C ALA A 66 -1.93 -8.44 17.21
N LEU A 67 -1.16 -7.37 16.96
CA LEU A 67 -0.30 -6.75 17.95
C LEU A 67 -1.10 -6.13 19.10
N ARG A 68 -2.21 -5.45 18.83
CA ARG A 68 -3.08 -4.89 19.87
C ARG A 68 -3.70 -5.98 20.75
N GLU A 69 -4.17 -7.06 20.13
CA GLU A 69 -4.71 -8.20 20.87
C GLU A 69 -3.64 -8.88 21.71
N LEU A 70 -2.42 -9.02 21.17
CA LEU A 70 -1.28 -9.58 21.87
C LEU A 70 -0.91 -8.74 23.12
N GLU A 71 -0.96 -7.41 23.03
CA GLU A 71 -0.74 -6.51 24.17
C GLU A 71 -1.81 -6.70 25.26
N THR A 72 -3.07 -6.94 24.89
CA THR A 72 -4.16 -7.16 25.81
C THR A 72 -4.04 -8.49 26.56
N PHE A 73 -3.51 -9.52 25.92
CA PHE A 73 -3.40 -10.89 26.47
C PHE A 73 -1.95 -11.33 26.66
N SER A 74 -1.06 -10.42 27.05
CA SER A 74 0.38 -10.66 27.19
C SER A 74 0.76 -11.80 28.17
N ASN A 75 -0.11 -12.11 29.12
CA ASN A 75 0.13 -13.10 30.16
C ASN A 75 -0.62 -14.44 29.94
N ASP A 76 -1.26 -14.62 28.79
CA ASP A 76 -2.04 -15.82 28.49
C ASP A 76 -1.43 -16.56 27.29
N ALA A 77 -0.67 -17.64 27.56
CA ALA A 77 0.00 -18.44 26.53
C ALA A 77 -0.99 -19.05 25.52
N ALA A 78 -2.20 -19.44 25.96
CA ALA A 78 -3.21 -20.02 25.09
C ALA A 78 -3.76 -18.96 24.13
N ARG A 79 -3.99 -17.75 24.60
CA ARG A 79 -4.42 -16.63 23.77
C ARG A 79 -3.33 -16.19 22.80
N ILE A 80 -2.07 -16.14 23.24
CA ILE A 80 -0.93 -15.86 22.36
C ILE A 80 -0.86 -16.89 21.24
N ALA A 81 -1.00 -18.18 21.55
CA ALA A 81 -1.00 -19.26 20.55
C ALA A 81 -2.15 -19.12 19.54
N GLU A 82 -3.36 -18.78 20.02
CA GLU A 82 -4.53 -18.51 19.16
C GLU A 82 -4.30 -17.33 18.24
N ILE A 83 -3.77 -16.20 18.75
CA ILE A 83 -3.48 -14.99 17.98
C ILE A 83 -2.46 -15.30 16.88
N VAL A 84 -1.35 -15.98 17.23
CA VAL A 84 -0.32 -16.37 16.26
C VAL A 84 -0.90 -17.28 15.18
N ARG A 85 -1.71 -18.27 15.52
CA ARG A 85 -2.31 -19.20 14.58
C ARG A 85 -3.31 -18.50 13.64
N ARG A 86 -4.17 -17.63 14.19
CA ARG A 86 -5.11 -16.83 13.39
C ARG A 86 -4.38 -15.87 12.45
N THR A 87 -3.30 -15.25 12.93
CA THR A 87 -2.45 -14.37 12.11
C THR A 87 -1.79 -15.15 10.97
N ALA A 88 -1.27 -16.35 11.24
CA ALA A 88 -0.71 -17.20 10.19
C ALA A 88 -1.76 -17.62 9.15
N LEU A 89 -2.97 -18.02 9.57
CA LEU A 89 -4.06 -18.36 8.66
C LEU A 89 -4.55 -17.18 7.80
N THR A 90 -4.30 -15.96 8.25
CA THR A 90 -4.59 -14.74 7.48
C THR A 90 -3.47 -14.39 6.50
N ALA A 91 -2.21 -14.70 6.86
CA ALA A 91 -1.02 -14.34 6.11
C ALA A 91 -0.62 -15.36 5.04
N TYR A 92 -0.99 -16.64 5.22
CA TYR A 92 -0.58 -17.76 4.37
C TYR A 92 -1.78 -18.55 3.87
N PRO A 93 -1.63 -19.30 2.75
CA PRO A 93 -2.67 -20.19 2.25
C PRO A 93 -3.10 -21.20 3.30
N ARG A 94 -4.40 -21.40 3.44
CA ARG A 94 -4.96 -22.30 4.44
C ARG A 94 -4.45 -23.74 4.27
N THR A 95 -4.17 -24.16 3.04
CA THR A 95 -3.62 -25.48 2.71
C THR A 95 -2.25 -25.73 3.31
N GLU A 96 -1.45 -24.68 3.51
CA GLU A 96 -0.11 -24.78 4.09
C GLU A 96 -0.14 -24.80 5.62
N VAL A 97 -1.08 -24.07 6.23
CA VAL A 97 -1.06 -23.81 7.68
C VAL A 97 -2.01 -24.72 8.45
N ALA A 98 -3.16 -25.12 7.86
CA ALA A 98 -4.23 -25.78 8.61
C ALA A 98 -3.84 -27.17 9.15
N SER A 99 -2.99 -27.88 8.43
CA SER A 99 -2.54 -29.24 8.80
C SER A 99 -1.35 -29.27 9.74
N LEU A 100 -0.68 -28.12 9.97
CA LEU A 100 0.53 -28.07 10.78
C LEU A 100 0.24 -28.13 12.28
N HIS A 101 0.92 -29.00 13.00
CA HIS A 101 0.82 -29.20 14.45
C HIS A 101 2.19 -29.50 15.06
N GLY A 102 2.33 -29.31 16.38
CA GLY A 102 3.52 -29.69 17.12
C GLY A 102 4.82 -29.09 16.53
N ALA A 103 5.79 -29.95 16.29
CA ALA A 103 7.11 -29.55 15.80
C ALA A 103 7.07 -28.91 14.39
N ASP A 104 6.23 -29.44 13.51
CA ASP A 104 6.10 -28.89 12.14
C ASP A 104 5.54 -27.49 12.13
N TRP A 105 4.60 -27.20 13.04
CA TRP A 105 4.08 -25.85 13.27
C TRP A 105 5.16 -24.89 13.75
N LEU A 106 5.98 -25.28 14.73
CA LEU A 106 7.08 -24.45 15.23
C LEU A 106 8.14 -24.19 14.16
N ALA A 107 8.50 -25.23 13.40
CA ALA A 107 9.44 -25.09 12.29
C ALA A 107 8.92 -24.18 11.17
N PHE A 108 7.62 -24.20 10.90
CA PHE A 108 6.97 -23.27 9.97
C PHE A 108 7.07 -21.82 10.47
N LEU A 109 6.77 -21.57 11.75
CA LEU A 109 6.88 -20.25 12.33
C LEU A 109 8.31 -19.71 12.23
N ASP A 110 9.30 -20.53 12.61
CA ASP A 110 10.72 -20.14 12.53
C ASP A 110 11.16 -19.80 11.11
N ARG A 111 10.76 -20.61 10.15
CA ARG A 111 11.09 -20.39 8.73
C ARG A 111 10.46 -19.11 8.18
N SER A 112 9.26 -18.78 8.65
CA SER A 112 8.50 -17.64 8.13
C SER A 112 9.05 -16.26 8.55
N TYR A 113 9.90 -16.19 9.59
CA TYR A 113 10.55 -14.95 10.04
C TYR A 113 12.10 -15.05 10.10
N ASN A 114 12.66 -16.15 9.59
CA ASN A 114 14.11 -16.43 9.62
C ASN A 114 14.71 -16.42 11.03
N GLY A 115 13.99 -16.98 12.00
CA GLY A 115 14.42 -17.09 13.39
C GLY A 115 14.36 -18.51 13.90
N SER A 116 14.68 -18.71 15.18
CA SER A 116 14.65 -20.01 15.87
C SER A 116 13.92 -19.96 17.23
N GLY A 117 13.19 -18.88 17.50
CA GLY A 117 12.56 -18.63 18.81
C GLY A 117 11.43 -19.60 19.14
N PHE A 118 10.81 -20.23 18.15
CA PHE A 118 9.72 -21.19 18.36
C PHE A 118 10.22 -22.62 18.54
N SER A 119 11.18 -23.09 17.80
CA SER A 119 11.68 -24.46 17.93
C SER A 119 12.75 -24.63 19.01
N ALA A 120 13.65 -23.66 19.15
CA ALA A 120 14.76 -23.72 20.11
C ALA A 120 14.55 -22.84 21.36
N GLY A 121 13.53 -21.96 21.37
CA GLY A 121 13.31 -20.96 22.40
C GLY A 121 11.99 -21.12 23.19
N PRO A 122 11.58 -20.05 23.89
CA PRO A 122 10.38 -20.02 24.72
C PRO A 122 9.09 -20.23 23.92
N GLY A 123 9.13 -20.02 22.59
CA GLY A 123 8.02 -20.27 21.68
C GLY A 123 7.55 -21.73 21.62
N ARG A 124 8.34 -22.70 22.13
CA ARG A 124 7.90 -24.10 22.25
C ARG A 124 6.60 -24.29 23.01
N GLN A 125 6.31 -23.40 23.93
CA GLN A 125 5.07 -23.40 24.71
C GLN A 125 3.82 -23.30 23.81
N ILE A 126 3.91 -22.64 22.67
CA ILE A 126 2.79 -22.51 21.71
C ILE A 126 2.28 -23.87 21.19
N ALA A 127 3.15 -24.86 21.05
CA ALA A 127 2.73 -26.18 20.58
C ALA A 127 1.80 -26.89 21.57
N HIS A 128 1.91 -26.58 22.86
CA HIS A 128 1.20 -27.23 23.96
C HIS A 128 0.20 -26.29 24.68
N ALA A 129 0.26 -24.98 24.42
CA ALA A 129 -0.53 -23.96 25.07
C ALA A 129 -2.05 -24.18 25.03
N PRO A 130 -2.67 -24.73 23.97
CA PRO A 130 -4.11 -25.01 23.94
C PRO A 130 -4.56 -26.06 24.97
N TYR A 131 -3.63 -26.83 25.55
CA TYR A 131 -3.93 -27.98 26.40
C TYR A 131 -3.48 -27.79 27.87
N LYS A 132 -2.70 -26.76 28.16
CA LYS A 132 -2.20 -26.49 29.52
C LYS A 132 -2.22 -24.98 29.79
N GLN A 133 -2.93 -24.57 30.83
CA GLN A 133 -2.78 -23.23 31.42
C GLN A 133 -1.39 -23.17 32.09
N GLN A 134 -0.45 -22.52 31.45
CA GLN A 134 0.86 -22.24 32.02
C GLN A 134 1.04 -20.72 32.09
N ASP A 135 1.66 -20.27 33.18
CA ASP A 135 2.07 -18.87 33.29
C ASP A 135 2.98 -18.53 32.12
N THR A 136 2.62 -17.50 31.39
CA THR A 136 3.34 -17.05 30.20
C THR A 136 4.65 -16.42 30.63
N SER A 137 5.77 -16.92 30.09
CA SER A 137 7.03 -16.21 30.20
C SER A 137 6.98 -14.94 29.33
N SER A 138 7.51 -13.82 29.81
CA SER A 138 7.69 -12.58 29.04
C SER A 138 8.34 -12.85 27.67
N ASP A 139 9.19 -13.85 27.63
CA ASP A 139 9.95 -14.25 26.45
C ASP A 139 9.06 -14.81 25.32
N LEU A 140 7.93 -15.49 25.66
CA LEU A 140 6.96 -15.98 24.68
C LEU A 140 6.25 -14.81 24.00
N TYR A 141 5.87 -13.80 24.76
CA TYR A 141 5.27 -12.58 24.24
C TYR A 141 6.21 -11.88 23.24
N ASP A 142 7.49 -11.75 23.58
CA ASP A 142 8.48 -11.07 22.74
C ASP A 142 8.74 -11.83 21.44
N VAL A 143 8.81 -13.15 21.49
CA VAL A 143 8.93 -13.99 20.28
C VAL A 143 7.71 -13.86 19.38
N ALA A 144 6.49 -13.93 19.96
CA ALA A 144 5.25 -13.77 19.21
C ALA A 144 5.13 -12.37 18.58
N ARG A 145 5.49 -11.32 19.33
CA ARG A 145 5.51 -9.93 18.85
C ARG A 145 6.48 -9.75 17.70
N THR A 146 7.70 -10.28 17.84
CA THR A 146 8.73 -10.23 16.80
C THR A 146 8.23 -10.94 15.55
N TRP A 147 7.65 -12.13 15.68
CA TRP A 147 7.10 -12.87 14.56
C TRP A 147 5.99 -12.11 13.86
N ILE A 148 4.99 -11.58 14.59
CA ILE A 148 3.87 -10.82 13.98
C ILE A 148 4.38 -9.60 13.19
N SER A 149 5.44 -8.94 13.68
CA SER A 149 5.98 -7.75 13.02
C SER A 149 6.86 -8.05 11.79
N THR A 150 7.59 -9.18 11.80
CA THR A 150 8.66 -9.45 10.81
C THR A 150 8.34 -10.56 9.81
N HIS A 151 7.36 -11.45 10.09
CA HIS A 151 7.07 -12.59 9.21
C HIS A 151 6.80 -12.14 7.75
N GLN A 152 7.31 -12.91 6.80
CA GLN A 152 7.10 -12.67 5.38
C GLN A 152 5.75 -13.28 4.97
N ALA A 153 4.73 -12.44 4.82
CA ALA A 153 3.42 -12.87 4.36
C ALA A 153 3.48 -13.23 2.87
N ASN A 154 3.26 -14.47 2.53
CA ASN A 154 3.09 -14.95 1.15
C ASN A 154 1.61 -14.84 0.78
N LEU A 155 1.11 -13.60 0.72
CA LEU A 155 -0.25 -13.30 0.23
C LEU A 155 -0.21 -13.36 -1.29
N SER A 156 -0.38 -14.55 -1.85
CA SER A 156 -0.70 -14.74 -3.27
C SER A 156 -2.06 -14.16 -3.63
#